data_e300581348136fd239d4300d37dd4b11
#
_entry.id   e300581348136fd239d4300d37dd4b11
#
_cell.length_a   1.000
_cell.length_b   1.000
_cell.length_c   1.000
_cell.angle_alpha   90.00
_cell.angle_beta   90.00
_cell.angle_gamma   90.00
#
_symmetry.space_group_name_H-M   'P 1'
#
loop_
_entity.id
_entity.type
_entity.pdbx_description
1 polymer ?
#
loop_
_entity_poly.entity_id
_entity_poly.type
_entity_poly.pdbx_seq_one_letter_code
_entity_poly.pdbx_strand_id
1 'polypeptide(L)'
;MHPPPFHPDHRLSDWPDCCLEVSCPCSERVVVLPVRLLVEQRGDRLFLDVLAGLRCSACQGKAAPVYLIAGHHRTFHHGPPPDWSLELVPAPKLTT
;
A
#
# COMPACT_ATOMS: atom_id res chain seq x y z
N MET A 1 3.49 -10.49 -15.54
CA MET A 1 4.56 -10.85 -14.59
C MET A 1 3.94 -11.18 -13.25
N HIS A 2 4.42 -12.23 -12.60
CA HIS A 2 3.89 -12.62 -11.31
C HIS A 2 4.55 -11.81 -10.20
N PRO A 3 3.80 -11.44 -9.15
CA PRO A 3 4.44 -10.81 -8.01
C PRO A 3 5.40 -11.79 -7.33
N PRO A 4 6.52 -11.30 -6.82
CA PRO A 4 7.39 -12.16 -6.03
C PRO A 4 6.71 -12.58 -4.73
N PRO A 5 7.18 -13.64 -4.08
CA PRO A 5 6.54 -14.08 -2.84
C PRO A 5 6.63 -13.00 -1.76
N PHE A 6 5.49 -12.66 -1.19
CA PHE A 6 5.37 -11.63 -0.17
C PHE A 6 4.86 -12.26 1.12
N HIS A 7 5.36 -11.77 2.24
CA HIS A 7 4.89 -12.17 3.54
C HIS A 7 4.78 -10.95 4.45
N PRO A 8 3.75 -10.83 5.29
CA PRO A 8 3.61 -9.68 6.19
C PRO A 8 4.77 -9.50 7.17
N ASP A 9 5.55 -10.54 7.40
CA ASP A 9 6.73 -10.46 8.26
C ASP A 9 7.94 -9.85 7.54
N HIS A 10 7.83 -9.58 6.25
CA HIS A 10 8.88 -8.89 5.53
C HIS A 10 8.99 -7.46 6.00
N ARG A 11 10.19 -6.92 5.92
CA ARG A 11 10.43 -5.52 6.25
C ARG A 11 10.22 -4.64 5.05
N LEU A 12 9.97 -3.37 5.29
CA LEU A 12 9.83 -2.41 4.20
C LEU A 12 11.07 -2.42 3.31
N SER A 13 12.25 -2.54 3.90
CA SER A 13 13.50 -2.53 3.15
C SER A 13 13.68 -3.73 2.22
N ASP A 14 12.88 -4.76 2.37
CA ASP A 14 12.90 -5.90 1.45
C ASP A 14 12.24 -5.56 0.11
N TRP A 15 11.49 -4.47 0.07
CA TRP A 15 10.72 -4.07 -1.11
C TRP A 15 10.96 -2.59 -1.45
N PRO A 16 12.23 -2.18 -1.64
CA PRO A 16 12.55 -0.75 -1.74
C PRO A 16 12.03 -0.06 -2.99
N ASP A 17 11.76 -0.82 -4.05
CA ASP A 17 11.33 -0.23 -5.32
C ASP A 17 9.82 -0.34 -5.53
N CYS A 18 9.08 -0.57 -4.46
CA CYS A 18 7.63 -0.72 -4.52
C CYS A 18 6.92 0.44 -3.85
N CYS A 19 5.63 0.51 -4.06
CA CYS A 19 4.78 1.50 -3.43
C CYS A 19 3.57 0.82 -2.80
N LEU A 20 3.01 1.44 -1.78
CA LEU A 20 1.72 1.05 -1.24
C LEU A 20 0.66 1.95 -1.83
N GLU A 21 -0.35 1.34 -2.44
CA GLU A 21 -1.51 2.06 -2.94
C GLU A 21 -2.61 1.91 -1.91
N VAL A 22 -2.94 3.03 -1.25
CA VAL A 22 -3.80 3.03 -0.07
C VAL A 22 -5.11 3.72 -0.40
N SER A 23 -6.21 3.08 -0.07
CA SER A 23 -7.54 3.61 -0.30
C SER A 23 -8.33 3.64 1.00
N CYS A 24 -9.46 4.32 1.00
CA CYS A 24 -10.37 4.31 2.13
C CYS A 24 -11.81 4.32 1.62
N PRO A 25 -12.71 3.54 2.24
CA PRO A 25 -14.10 3.50 1.80
C PRO A 25 -14.84 4.83 1.90
N CYS A 26 -14.36 5.74 2.74
CA CYS A 26 -15.01 7.04 2.92
C CYS A 26 -14.79 7.99 1.76
N SER A 27 -13.86 7.66 0.87
CA SER A 27 -13.46 8.55 -0.22
C SER A 27 -12.96 7.73 -1.39
N GLU A 28 -13.08 8.28 -2.58
CA GLU A 28 -12.53 7.66 -3.78
C GLU A 28 -11.04 7.96 -3.95
N ARG A 29 -10.47 8.68 -3.01
CA ARG A 29 -9.07 9.04 -3.10
C ARG A 29 -8.16 7.84 -2.91
N VAL A 30 -7.12 7.78 -3.72
CA VAL A 30 -6.08 6.78 -3.61
C VAL A 30 -4.77 7.52 -3.36
N VAL A 31 -4.04 7.07 -2.36
CA VAL A 31 -2.75 7.66 -2.02
C VAL A 31 -1.68 6.61 -2.28
N VAL A 32 -0.62 7.02 -2.96
CA VAL A 32 0.51 6.14 -3.19
C VAL A 32 1.66 6.55 -2.28
N LEU A 33 2.13 5.58 -1.49
CA LEU A 33 3.21 5.79 -0.55
C LEU A 33 4.41 4.97 -1.00
N PRO A 34 5.47 5.61 -1.51
CA PRO A 34 6.68 4.87 -1.84
C PRO A 34 7.25 4.21 -0.58
N VAL A 35 7.59 2.94 -0.69
CA VAL A 35 8.15 2.21 0.46
C VAL A 35 9.43 2.89 0.95
N ARG A 36 10.25 3.37 0.03
CA ARG A 36 11.48 4.08 0.37
C ARG A 36 11.23 5.29 1.26
N LEU A 37 10.16 6.03 0.96
CA LEU A 37 9.79 7.19 1.75
C LEU A 37 9.31 6.79 3.15
N LEU A 38 8.59 5.70 3.24
CA LEU A 38 8.13 5.19 4.54
C LEU A 38 9.31 4.80 5.42
N VAL A 39 10.34 4.20 4.84
CA VAL A 39 11.54 3.85 5.58
C VAL A 39 12.23 5.11 6.10
N GLU A 40 12.30 6.16 5.28
CA GLU A 40 12.91 7.41 5.69
C GLU A 40 12.16 8.09 6.83
N GLN A 41 10.84 8.06 6.78
CA GLN A 41 10.03 8.78 7.74
C GLN A 41 9.75 8.00 9.02
N ARG A 42 9.65 6.69 8.93
CA ARG A 42 9.21 5.87 10.06
C ARG A 42 10.19 4.78 10.44
N GLY A 43 11.28 4.63 9.70
CA GLY A 43 12.21 3.56 9.93
C GLY A 43 11.82 2.28 9.22
N ASP A 44 12.72 1.32 9.25
CA ASP A 44 12.51 0.03 8.59
C ASP A 44 11.65 -0.86 9.47
N ARG A 45 10.36 -0.90 9.19
CA ARG A 45 9.38 -1.65 9.97
C ARG A 45 8.88 -2.85 9.19
N LEU A 46 8.24 -3.76 9.89
CA LEU A 46 7.54 -4.88 9.26
C LEU A 46 6.29 -4.35 8.56
N PHE A 47 5.96 -4.95 7.42
CA PHE A 47 4.72 -4.58 6.72
C PHE A 47 3.51 -4.73 7.63
N LEU A 48 3.47 -5.78 8.43
CA LEU A 48 2.38 -6.02 9.35
C LEU A 48 2.14 -4.81 10.25
N ASP A 49 3.21 -4.23 10.79
CA ASP A 49 3.10 -3.08 11.69
C ASP A 49 2.62 -1.84 10.95
N VAL A 50 3.12 -1.63 9.74
CA VAL A 50 2.72 -0.49 8.94
C VAL A 50 1.24 -0.59 8.57
N LEU A 51 0.81 -1.76 8.12
CA LEU A 51 -0.58 -1.96 7.73
C LEU A 51 -1.54 -1.77 8.91
N ALA A 52 -1.13 -2.22 10.09
CA ALA A 52 -1.95 -2.07 11.29
C ALA A 52 -2.12 -0.60 11.69
N GLY A 53 -1.14 0.24 11.35
CA GLY A 53 -1.16 1.64 11.72
C GLY A 53 -1.73 2.59 10.68
N LEU A 54 -2.04 2.08 9.47
CA LEU A 54 -2.56 2.95 8.42
C LEU A 54 -3.99 3.39 8.74
N ARG A 55 -4.20 4.70 8.71
CA ARG A 55 -5.52 5.28 8.98
C ARG A 55 -5.81 6.34 7.93
N CYS A 56 -7.07 6.47 7.60
CA CYS A 56 -7.52 7.52 6.72
C CYS A 56 -7.49 8.86 7.47
N SER A 57 -6.89 9.88 6.85
CA SER A 57 -6.82 11.19 7.48
C SER A 57 -8.18 11.88 7.57
N ALA A 58 -9.13 11.48 6.73
CA ALA A 58 -10.44 12.10 6.70
C ALA A 58 -11.39 11.51 7.74
N CYS A 59 -11.45 10.17 7.82
CA CYS A 59 -12.42 9.52 8.69
C CYS A 59 -11.79 8.81 9.88
N GLN A 60 -10.46 8.76 9.96
CA GLN A 60 -9.71 8.07 11.01
C GLN A 60 -9.94 6.56 11.05
N GLY A 61 -10.65 6.04 10.07
CA GLY A 61 -10.88 4.61 9.97
C GLY A 61 -9.68 3.88 9.37
N LYS A 62 -9.72 2.57 9.45
CA LYS A 62 -8.67 1.74 8.89
C LYS A 62 -8.66 1.85 7.37
N ALA A 63 -7.49 2.08 6.79
CA ALA A 63 -7.35 2.15 5.34
C ALA A 63 -7.54 0.78 4.71
N ALA A 64 -8.37 0.71 3.69
CA ALA A 64 -8.63 -0.51 2.92
C ALA A 64 -9.34 -0.12 1.63
N PRO A 65 -9.05 -0.77 0.50
CA PRO A 65 -7.99 -1.77 0.34
C PRO A 65 -6.59 -1.15 0.29
N VAL A 66 -5.59 -1.99 0.51
CA VAL A 66 -4.19 -1.59 0.38
C VAL A 66 -3.50 -2.59 -0.53
N TYR A 67 -2.81 -2.09 -1.53
CA TYR A 67 -2.07 -2.92 -2.48
C TYR A 67 -0.59 -2.58 -2.44
N LEU A 68 0.23 -3.60 -2.59
CA LEU A 68 1.65 -3.42 -2.87
C LEU A 68 1.81 -3.49 -4.38
N ILE A 69 2.36 -2.45 -4.98
CA ILE A 69 2.50 -2.38 -6.44
C ILE A 69 3.96 -2.26 -6.82
N ALA A 70 4.29 -2.85 -7.97
CA ALA A 70 5.63 -2.76 -8.51
C ALA A 70 5.89 -1.35 -9.00
N GLY A 71 7.14 -0.93 -8.89
CA GLY A 71 7.53 0.40 -9.31
C GLY A 71 7.56 1.35 -8.14
N HIS A 72 8.44 2.31 -8.27
CA HIS A 72 8.72 3.24 -7.19
C HIS A 72 7.96 4.54 -7.34
N HIS A 73 7.33 4.74 -8.47
CA HIS A 73 6.67 6.00 -8.73
C HIS A 73 5.60 5.85 -9.77
N ARG A 74 4.48 6.42 -9.51
CA ARG A 74 3.40 6.48 -10.47
C ARG A 74 2.68 7.77 -10.34
N THR A 75 2.43 8.36 -11.47
CA THR A 75 1.41 9.37 -11.54
C THR A 75 0.13 8.61 -11.84
N PHE A 76 -0.80 8.63 -10.94
CA PHE A 76 -2.03 7.95 -11.14
C PHE A 76 -2.63 8.23 -12.45
N HIS A 77 -3.36 7.80 -13.08
CA HIS A 77 -4.13 8.16 -14.25
C HIS A 77 -3.34 8.27 -15.54
N HIS A 78 -2.02 8.44 -15.47
CA HIS A 78 -1.25 8.75 -16.69
C HIS A 78 -0.09 7.83 -16.95
N GLY A 79 0.24 6.94 -16.11
CA GLY A 79 1.33 6.02 -16.33
C GLY A 79 0.84 4.67 -16.81
N PRO A 80 1.74 3.82 -17.29
CA PRO A 80 1.37 2.44 -17.55
C PRO A 80 1.01 1.75 -16.25
N PRO A 81 0.21 0.67 -16.28
CA PRO A 81 -0.10 -0.06 -15.07
C PRO A 81 1.16 -0.67 -14.46
N PRO A 82 1.17 -0.95 -13.16
CA PRO A 82 2.31 -1.61 -12.55
C PRO A 82 2.48 -3.03 -13.14
N ASP A 83 3.70 -3.53 -13.08
CA ASP A 83 3.99 -4.87 -13.56
C ASP A 83 3.18 -5.93 -12.80
N TRP A 84 2.95 -5.67 -11.54
CA TRP A 84 2.12 -6.54 -10.71
C TRP A 84 1.56 -5.73 -9.55
N SER A 85 0.49 -6.23 -8.97
CA SER A 85 -0.07 -5.67 -7.74
C SER A 85 -0.48 -6.82 -6.83
N LEU A 86 -0.36 -6.60 -5.54
CA LEU A 86 -0.66 -7.60 -4.54
C LEU A 86 -1.55 -7.00 -3.47
N GLU A 87 -2.71 -7.59 -3.25
CA GLU A 87 -3.64 -7.09 -2.23
C GLU A 87 -3.14 -7.48 -0.84
N LEU A 88 -2.84 -6.47 -0.03
CA LEU A 88 -2.38 -6.69 1.34
C LEU A 88 -3.52 -6.57 2.34
N VAL A 89 -4.43 -5.63 2.10
CA VAL A 89 -5.63 -5.46 2.90
C VAL A 89 -6.81 -5.47 1.94
N PRO A 90 -7.73 -6.40 2.07
CA PRO A 90 -8.85 -6.48 1.14
C PRO A 90 -9.82 -5.33 1.31
N ALA A 91 -10.55 -5.02 0.25
CA ALA A 91 -11.60 -4.04 0.32
C ALA A 91 -12.67 -4.51 1.30
N PRO A 92 -13.26 -3.59 2.09
CA PRO A 92 -14.31 -4.00 3.01
C PRO A 92 -15.52 -4.49 2.24
N LYS A 93 -16.12 -5.56 2.73
CA LYS A 93 -17.34 -6.07 2.14
C LYS A 93 -18.48 -5.17 2.56
N LEU A 94 -19.20 -4.70 1.57
CA LEU A 94 -20.44 -3.97 1.85
C LEU A 94 -21.51 -4.98 2.14
N THR A 95 -21.88 -5.10 3.38
CA THR A 95 -23.03 -5.91 3.74
C THR A 95 -24.25 -5.03 3.68
N THR A 96 -25.14 -5.41 2.84
CA THR A 96 -26.42 -4.76 2.77
C THR A 96 -27.44 -5.57 3.54
#